data_0de23db966b46f5c7b3ceb7b6c80d596
#
_entry.id   0de23db966b46f5c7b3ceb7b6c80d596
#
_cell.length_a   1.000
_cell.length_b   1.000
_cell.length_c   1.000
_cell.angle_alpha   90.00
_cell.angle_beta   90.00
_cell.angle_gamma   90.00
#
_symmetry.space_group_name_H-M   'P 1'
#
loop_
_entity.id
_entity.type
_entity.pdbx_description
1 polymer ?
#
loop_
_entity_poly.entity_id
_entity_poly.type
_entity_poly.pdbx_seq_one_letter_code
_entity_poly.pdbx_strand_id
1 'polypeptide(L)'
;TVNYFPVEGLSTPMLATRALMCVTLILAIPNAIVSFYAAYRSKCEELEVSQYQLQKMREEYRLLENSTLHELKVAQQLPAKPEPAPRMINLYDNGGTLRLTLNIDSLYYLESEDNYIRIFYKHNDKILSYMLRSRTRSIEESLKGTCMVRCHRSFIVNINKISVMEEEKRMHYIRLDDETIKRIPVSKSYYDTLVTSLNTISS
;
A
#
# COMPACT_ATOMS: atom_id res chain seq x y z
N THR A 1 -69.00 -5.46 22.14
CA THR A 1 -69.57 -4.83 20.92
C THR A 1 -68.44 -4.44 20.01
N VAL A 2 -68.18 -5.31 19.00
CA VAL A 2 -67.20 -5.05 17.92
C VAL A 2 -67.95 -4.22 16.90
N ASN A 3 -67.58 -2.97 16.72
CA ASN A 3 -68.11 -2.12 15.67
C ASN A 3 -67.60 -2.63 14.32
N TYR A 4 -68.49 -3.26 13.56
CA TYR A 4 -68.28 -3.64 12.20
C TYR A 4 -68.51 -2.39 11.30
N PHE A 5 -67.47 -1.84 10.74
CA PHE A 5 -67.63 -0.80 9.71
C PHE A 5 -68.09 -1.47 8.40
N PRO A 6 -69.24 -1.06 7.84
CA PRO A 6 -69.65 -1.59 6.54
C PRO A 6 -68.74 -1.04 5.44
N VAL A 7 -68.07 -1.93 4.74
CA VAL A 7 -67.28 -1.60 3.56
C VAL A 7 -68.20 -1.70 2.34
N GLU A 8 -69.13 -0.76 2.25
CA GLU A 8 -69.98 -0.63 1.07
C GLU A 8 -69.27 0.20 0.00
N GLY A 9 -68.94 -0.41 -1.16
CA GLY A 9 -68.55 0.30 -2.35
C GLY A 9 -67.23 -0.01 -3.02
N LEU A 10 -66.40 -0.93 -2.48
CA LEU A 10 -65.20 -1.36 -3.19
C LEU A 10 -65.45 -2.70 -3.92
N SER A 11 -65.13 -2.76 -5.24
CA SER A 11 -65.16 -4.01 -5.95
C SER A 11 -64.19 -5.02 -5.33
N THR A 12 -64.61 -6.30 -5.27
CA THR A 12 -63.82 -7.39 -4.64
C THR A 12 -62.37 -7.47 -5.10
N PRO A 13 -61.98 -7.18 -6.37
CA PRO A 13 -60.59 -7.15 -6.81
C PRO A 13 -59.77 -6.02 -6.18
N MET A 14 -60.39 -4.86 -5.89
CA MET A 14 -59.71 -3.69 -5.30
C MET A 14 -59.41 -3.88 -3.80
N LEU A 15 -60.26 -4.60 -3.09
CA LEU A 15 -60.00 -5.03 -1.71
C LEU A 15 -58.87 -6.06 -1.63
N ALA A 16 -58.88 -7.02 -2.55
CA ALA A 16 -57.84 -8.04 -2.65
C ALA A 16 -56.44 -7.44 -2.94
N THR A 17 -56.35 -6.46 -3.81
CA THR A 17 -55.07 -5.78 -4.12
C THR A 17 -54.56 -4.96 -2.97
N ARG A 18 -55.42 -4.24 -2.22
CA ARG A 18 -55.06 -3.50 -1.02
C ARG A 18 -54.57 -4.43 0.10
N ALA A 19 -55.29 -5.55 0.33
CA ALA A 19 -54.87 -6.55 1.31
C ALA A 19 -53.54 -7.16 0.95
N LEU A 20 -53.29 -7.46 -0.32
CA LEU A 20 -52.01 -7.99 -0.81
C LEU A 20 -50.86 -6.97 -0.58
N MET A 21 -51.10 -5.69 -0.90
CA MET A 21 -50.10 -4.63 -0.63
C MET A 21 -49.80 -4.47 0.88
N CYS A 22 -50.78 -4.54 1.73
CA CYS A 22 -50.55 -4.49 3.18
C CYS A 22 -49.72 -5.69 3.68
N VAL A 23 -50.03 -6.89 3.22
CA VAL A 23 -49.26 -8.10 3.58
C VAL A 23 -47.83 -8.03 3.08
N THR A 24 -47.61 -7.61 1.84
CA THR A 24 -46.24 -7.46 1.30
C THR A 24 -45.42 -6.41 2.05
N LEU A 25 -46.02 -5.28 2.45
CA LEU A 25 -45.37 -4.26 3.26
C LEU A 25 -45.00 -4.77 4.67
N ILE A 26 -45.92 -5.50 5.31
CA ILE A 26 -45.68 -6.07 6.65
C ILE A 26 -44.56 -7.11 6.62
N LEU A 27 -44.44 -7.88 5.54
CA LEU A 27 -43.37 -8.88 5.38
C LEU A 27 -42.04 -8.28 4.89
N ALA A 28 -42.08 -7.19 4.12
CA ALA A 28 -40.89 -6.54 3.58
C ALA A 28 -40.04 -5.86 4.65
N ILE A 29 -40.69 -5.21 5.64
CA ILE A 29 -39.99 -4.46 6.69
C ILE A 29 -39.10 -5.38 7.55
N PRO A 30 -39.57 -6.48 8.13
CA PRO A 30 -38.73 -7.37 8.92
C PRO A 30 -37.62 -8.04 8.09
N ASN A 31 -37.90 -8.41 6.81
CA ASN A 31 -36.88 -8.94 5.92
C ASN A 31 -35.78 -7.90 5.62
N ALA A 32 -36.12 -6.66 5.39
CA ALA A 32 -35.16 -5.57 5.19
C ALA A 32 -34.30 -5.36 6.44
N ILE A 33 -34.90 -5.39 7.64
CA ILE A 33 -34.17 -5.24 8.90
C ILE A 33 -33.20 -6.40 9.12
N VAL A 34 -33.62 -7.64 8.88
CA VAL A 34 -32.76 -8.81 9.03
C VAL A 34 -31.59 -8.76 8.02
N SER A 35 -31.86 -8.40 6.77
CA SER A 35 -30.82 -8.26 5.73
C SER A 35 -29.83 -7.16 6.07
N PHE A 36 -30.32 -6.02 6.55
CA PHE A 36 -29.46 -4.92 6.98
C PHE A 36 -28.62 -5.30 8.19
N TYR A 37 -29.20 -5.99 9.17
CA TYR A 37 -28.48 -6.47 10.34
C TYR A 37 -27.40 -7.50 10.00
N ALA A 38 -27.71 -8.43 9.10
CA ALA A 38 -26.73 -9.41 8.59
C ALA A 38 -25.57 -8.73 7.86
N ALA A 39 -25.86 -7.78 7.00
CA ALA A 39 -24.84 -6.99 6.29
C ALA A 39 -23.98 -6.14 7.24
N TYR A 40 -24.59 -5.53 8.23
CA TYR A 40 -23.89 -4.77 9.26
C TYR A 40 -22.95 -5.67 10.08
N ARG A 41 -23.42 -6.83 10.51
CA ARG A 41 -22.63 -7.78 11.27
C ARG A 41 -21.43 -8.31 10.47
N SER A 42 -21.61 -8.63 9.19
CA SER A 42 -20.53 -9.02 8.29
C SER A 42 -19.45 -7.95 8.17
N LYS A 43 -19.84 -6.67 8.09
CA LYS A 43 -18.91 -5.55 8.07
C LYS A 43 -18.16 -5.34 9.39
N CYS A 44 -18.81 -5.58 10.51
CA CYS A 44 -18.15 -5.52 11.82
C CYS A 44 -17.09 -6.64 11.96
N GLU A 45 -17.39 -7.86 11.55
CA GLU A 45 -16.43 -8.97 11.58
C GLU A 45 -15.22 -8.70 10.68
N GLU A 46 -15.43 -8.13 9.49
CA GLU A 46 -14.36 -7.72 8.57
C GLU A 46 -13.43 -6.64 9.18
N LEU A 47 -14.02 -5.69 9.89
CA LEU A 47 -13.28 -4.65 10.62
C LEU A 47 -12.48 -5.21 11.80
N GLU A 48 -13.02 -6.13 12.57
CA GLU A 48 -12.32 -6.78 13.68
C GLU A 48 -11.10 -7.57 13.20
N VAL A 49 -11.25 -8.34 12.11
CA VAL A 49 -10.14 -9.07 11.50
C VAL A 49 -9.06 -8.12 11.00
N SER A 50 -9.45 -7.02 10.37
CA SER A 50 -8.51 -6.00 9.90
C SER A 50 -7.75 -5.32 11.06
N GLN A 51 -8.45 -5.00 12.14
CA GLN A 51 -7.83 -4.42 13.35
C GLN A 51 -6.87 -5.41 14.03
N TYR A 52 -7.23 -6.69 14.10
CA TYR A 52 -6.38 -7.73 14.64
C TYR A 52 -5.09 -7.91 13.82
N GLN A 53 -5.18 -7.88 12.49
CA GLN A 53 -4.02 -7.95 11.61
C GLN A 53 -3.11 -6.73 11.77
N LEU A 54 -3.69 -5.53 11.91
CA LEU A 54 -2.93 -4.31 12.18
C LEU A 54 -2.23 -4.35 13.54
N GLN A 55 -2.87 -4.90 14.56
CA GLN A 55 -2.28 -5.06 15.88
C GLN A 55 -1.12 -6.05 15.86
N LYS A 56 -1.29 -7.19 15.18
CA LYS A 56 -0.23 -8.20 15.02
C LYS A 56 0.98 -7.65 14.27
N MET A 57 0.76 -6.91 13.20
CA MET A 57 1.86 -6.22 12.49
C MET A 57 2.57 -5.20 13.38
N ARG A 58 1.84 -4.44 14.21
CA ARG A 58 2.46 -3.51 15.16
C ARG A 58 3.33 -4.21 16.20
N GLU A 59 2.91 -5.35 16.71
CA GLU A 59 3.71 -6.12 17.65
C GLU A 59 4.96 -6.71 17.00
N GLU A 60 4.86 -7.23 15.79
CA GLU A 60 6.04 -7.66 15.01
C GLU A 60 7.02 -6.51 14.77
N TYR A 61 6.53 -5.32 14.43
CA TYR A 61 7.39 -4.14 14.28
C TYR A 61 8.06 -3.73 15.60
N ARG A 62 7.35 -3.77 16.72
CA ARG A 62 7.95 -3.47 18.05
C ARG A 62 9.01 -4.49 18.47
N LEU A 63 8.80 -5.76 18.17
CA LEU A 63 9.80 -6.80 18.45
C LEU A 63 11.04 -6.65 17.56
N LEU A 64 10.86 -6.28 16.29
CA LEU A 64 11.95 -5.97 15.36
C LEU A 64 12.72 -4.72 15.80
N GLU A 65 12.03 -3.66 16.21
CA GLU A 65 12.65 -2.43 16.71
C GLU A 65 13.49 -2.69 17.99
N ASN A 66 12.97 -3.50 18.91
CA ASN A 66 13.70 -3.86 20.11
C ASN A 66 14.91 -4.78 19.83
N SER A 67 14.83 -5.68 18.86
CA SER A 67 15.97 -6.53 18.47
C SER A 67 17.07 -5.70 17.79
N THR A 68 16.70 -4.74 16.93
CA THR A 68 17.67 -3.84 16.29
C THR A 68 18.35 -2.89 17.29
N LEU A 69 17.62 -2.40 18.30
CA LEU A 69 18.19 -1.61 19.38
C LEU A 69 19.17 -2.43 20.24
N HIS A 70 18.93 -3.73 20.42
CA HIS A 70 19.83 -4.61 21.14
C HIS A 70 21.10 -4.93 20.33
N GLU A 71 20.97 -5.18 19.03
CA GLU A 71 22.10 -5.39 18.11
C GLU A 71 22.97 -4.14 17.95
N LEU A 72 22.37 -2.94 17.88
CA LEU A 72 23.09 -1.67 17.86
C LEU A 72 23.92 -1.45 19.14
N LYS A 73 23.41 -1.86 20.30
CA LYS A 73 24.16 -1.77 21.57
C LYS A 73 25.33 -2.75 21.63
N VAL A 74 25.20 -3.93 21.05
CA VAL A 74 26.27 -4.94 20.98
C VAL A 74 27.32 -4.56 19.93
N ALA A 75 26.93 -4.00 18.79
CA ALA A 75 27.84 -3.55 17.73
C ALA A 75 28.69 -2.33 18.14
N GLN A 76 28.25 -1.52 19.09
CA GLN A 76 29.05 -0.39 19.65
C GLN A 76 30.21 -0.83 20.52
N GLN A 77 30.33 -2.11 20.86
CA GLN A 77 31.44 -2.63 21.72
C GLN A 77 32.59 -3.30 20.93
N LEU A 78 32.51 -3.39 19.60
CA LEU A 78 33.59 -3.88 18.75
C LEU A 78 34.27 -2.71 18.01
N PRO A 79 35.62 -2.66 17.92
CA PRO A 79 36.31 -1.59 17.19
C PRO A 79 36.04 -1.78 15.70
N ALA A 80 35.07 -1.05 15.18
CA ALA A 80 34.68 -1.09 13.77
C ALA A 80 35.70 -0.32 12.93
N LYS A 81 36.15 -0.98 11.84
CA LYS A 81 36.71 -0.31 10.66
C LYS A 81 35.73 0.80 10.25
N PRO A 82 36.19 2.03 9.93
CA PRO A 82 35.30 3.12 9.58
C PRO A 82 34.53 2.76 8.29
N GLU A 83 33.29 2.27 8.46
CA GLU A 83 32.33 2.21 7.37
C GLU A 83 31.86 3.64 7.05
N PRO A 84 31.68 3.97 5.77
CA PRO A 84 31.17 5.29 5.41
C PRO A 84 29.82 5.51 6.10
N ALA A 85 29.67 6.67 6.73
CA ALA A 85 28.48 7.03 7.48
C ALA A 85 27.21 6.71 6.70
N PRO A 86 26.22 6.03 7.30
CA PRO A 86 25.00 5.63 6.62
C PRO A 86 24.30 6.86 6.01
N ARG A 87 24.08 6.84 4.72
CA ARG A 87 23.40 7.92 3.98
C ARG A 87 21.90 7.84 4.24
N MET A 88 21.44 8.45 5.33
CA MET A 88 20.03 8.46 5.69
C MET A 88 19.23 9.41 4.79
N ILE A 89 18.07 8.95 4.35
CA ILE A 89 17.09 9.76 3.63
C ILE A 89 15.81 9.91 4.44
N ASN A 90 15.22 11.10 4.35
CA ASN A 90 13.97 11.43 5.02
C ASN A 90 12.87 11.60 3.99
N LEU A 91 11.78 10.86 4.15
CA LEU A 91 10.64 10.89 3.25
C LEU A 91 9.43 11.49 3.97
N TYR A 92 8.82 12.48 3.31
CA TYR A 92 7.74 13.30 3.83
C TYR A 92 6.45 13.02 3.09
N ASP A 93 5.33 13.12 3.80
CA ASP A 93 4.00 13.06 3.18
C ASP A 93 3.66 14.41 2.47
N ASN A 94 2.49 14.43 1.82
CA ASN A 94 1.99 15.65 1.16
C ASN A 94 1.78 16.84 2.11
N GLY A 95 1.67 16.58 3.41
CA GLY A 95 1.55 17.60 4.46
C GLY A 95 2.89 18.10 5.01
N GLY A 96 4.02 17.59 4.49
CA GLY A 96 5.35 17.93 4.99
C GLY A 96 5.73 17.22 6.29
N THR A 97 4.96 16.22 6.72
CA THR A 97 5.27 15.43 7.91
C THR A 97 6.26 14.33 7.55
N LEU A 98 7.34 14.20 8.33
CA LEU A 98 8.28 13.10 8.21
C LEU A 98 7.59 11.77 8.55
N ARG A 99 7.59 10.82 7.61
CA ARG A 99 6.93 9.52 7.77
C ARG A 99 7.89 8.34 7.80
N LEU A 100 9.00 8.45 7.10
CA LEU A 100 9.95 7.37 7.00
C LEU A 100 11.37 7.94 6.88
N THR A 101 12.28 7.40 7.70
CA THR A 101 13.72 7.64 7.60
C THR A 101 14.39 6.28 7.42
N LEU A 102 15.20 6.14 6.39
CA LEU A 102 15.90 4.88 6.11
C LEU A 102 17.26 5.14 5.44
N ASN A 103 18.14 4.15 5.49
CA ASN A 103 19.40 4.19 4.74
C ASN A 103 19.11 4.03 3.23
N ILE A 104 19.69 4.90 2.40
CA ILE A 104 19.57 4.85 0.95
C ILE A 104 20.02 3.51 0.37
N ASP A 105 21.02 2.88 0.99
CA ASP A 105 21.56 1.59 0.54
C ASP A 105 20.61 0.42 0.76
N SER A 106 19.66 0.56 1.69
CA SER A 106 18.59 -0.42 1.91
C SER A 106 17.42 -0.27 0.94
N LEU A 107 17.32 0.88 0.26
CA LEU A 107 16.23 1.19 -0.65
C LEU A 107 16.44 0.51 -2.01
N TYR A 108 15.42 -0.20 -2.48
CA TYR A 108 15.43 -0.92 -3.75
C TYR A 108 14.74 -0.15 -4.86
N TYR A 109 13.46 0.12 -4.68
CA TYR A 109 12.70 0.89 -5.67
C TYR A 109 11.43 1.48 -5.04
N LEU A 110 10.85 2.43 -5.74
CA LEU A 110 9.56 3.03 -5.41
C LEU A 110 8.59 2.80 -6.56
N GLU A 111 7.34 2.47 -6.23
CA GLU A 111 6.23 2.29 -7.17
C GLU A 111 5.15 3.31 -6.86
N SER A 112 4.78 4.11 -7.86
CA SER A 112 3.70 5.09 -7.74
C SER A 112 2.35 4.42 -8.05
N GLU A 113 1.43 4.49 -7.10
CA GLU A 113 0.05 3.99 -7.21
C GLU A 113 -0.91 5.14 -6.88
N ASP A 114 -1.48 5.75 -7.90
CA ASP A 114 -2.41 6.90 -7.77
C ASP A 114 -1.84 8.05 -6.91
N ASN A 115 -2.35 8.20 -5.69
CA ASN A 115 -1.94 9.22 -4.72
C ASN A 115 -0.94 8.71 -3.67
N TYR A 116 -0.48 7.48 -3.81
CA TYR A 116 0.44 6.83 -2.88
C TYR A 116 1.71 6.40 -3.59
N ILE A 117 2.79 6.32 -2.83
CA ILE A 117 4.05 5.76 -3.26
C ILE A 117 4.36 4.58 -2.35
N ARG A 118 4.52 3.42 -2.95
CA ARG A 118 4.97 2.21 -2.27
C ARG A 118 6.48 2.16 -2.34
N ILE A 119 7.13 2.16 -1.19
CA ILE A 119 8.58 2.20 -1.01
C ILE A 119 9.02 0.79 -0.62
N PHE A 120 9.91 0.20 -1.42
CA PHE A 120 10.43 -1.14 -1.19
C PHE A 120 11.88 -1.05 -0.71
N TYR A 121 12.14 -1.60 0.46
CA TYR A 121 13.45 -1.56 1.10
C TYR A 121 13.76 -2.89 1.81
N LYS A 122 15.05 -3.19 1.95
CA LYS A 122 15.53 -4.39 2.64
C LYS A 122 15.76 -4.09 4.12
N HIS A 123 15.21 -4.93 4.97
CA HIS A 123 15.41 -4.90 6.41
C HIS A 123 15.51 -6.34 6.94
N ASN A 124 16.60 -6.66 7.66
CA ASN A 124 16.88 -8.01 8.17
C ASN A 124 16.73 -9.11 7.08
N ASP A 125 17.37 -8.89 5.95
CA ASP A 125 17.35 -9.77 4.76
C ASP A 125 15.97 -10.03 4.13
N LYS A 126 14.96 -9.26 4.51
CA LYS A 126 13.62 -9.32 3.92
C LYS A 126 13.29 -8.02 3.20
N ILE A 127 12.64 -8.13 2.05
CA ILE A 127 12.07 -6.98 1.35
C ILE A 127 10.76 -6.61 2.01
N LEU A 128 10.72 -5.41 2.58
CA LEU A 128 9.52 -4.81 3.16
C LEU A 128 8.99 -3.71 2.25
N SER A 129 7.71 -3.37 2.41
CA SER A 129 7.11 -2.25 1.72
C SER A 129 6.44 -1.29 2.69
N TYR A 130 6.58 0.01 2.42
CA TYR A 130 5.90 1.08 3.16
C TYR A 130 5.08 1.94 2.20
N MET A 131 3.84 2.25 2.55
CA MET A 131 2.94 3.06 1.74
C MET A 131 2.96 4.51 2.25
N LEU A 132 3.39 5.44 1.41
CA LEU A 132 3.47 6.85 1.70
C LEU A 132 2.50 7.64 0.83
N ARG A 133 1.67 8.49 1.43
CA ARG A 133 0.81 9.40 0.67
C ARG A 133 1.62 10.62 0.22
N SER A 134 2.15 10.56 -0.98
CA SER A 134 2.97 11.62 -1.56
C SER A 134 2.90 11.60 -3.08
N ARG A 135 3.30 12.71 -3.72
CA ARG A 135 3.40 12.80 -5.18
C ARG A 135 4.78 12.33 -5.63
N THR A 136 4.84 11.60 -6.74
CA THR A 136 6.10 11.10 -7.31
C THR A 136 7.15 12.20 -7.49
N ARG A 137 6.74 13.39 -7.97
CA ARG A 137 7.63 14.53 -8.17
C ARG A 137 8.26 15.03 -6.85
N SER A 138 7.48 15.07 -5.78
CA SER A 138 7.98 15.51 -4.46
C SER A 138 9.02 14.54 -3.91
N ILE A 139 8.78 13.24 -4.07
CA ILE A 139 9.75 12.21 -3.68
C ILE A 139 10.99 12.25 -4.56
N GLU A 140 10.84 12.42 -5.87
CA GLU A 140 11.95 12.54 -6.81
C GLU A 140 12.87 13.73 -6.45
N GLU A 141 12.28 14.85 -6.02
CA GLU A 141 13.04 16.00 -5.51
C GLU A 141 13.82 15.69 -4.23
N SER A 142 13.22 14.95 -3.31
CA SER A 142 13.88 14.50 -2.07
C SER A 142 15.02 13.52 -2.31
N LEU A 143 15.00 12.80 -3.44
CA LEU A 143 16.00 11.81 -3.83
C LEU A 143 17.08 12.35 -4.79
N LYS A 144 17.04 13.62 -5.15
CA LYS A 144 18.07 14.23 -6.00
C LYS A 144 19.46 14.10 -5.41
N GLY A 145 20.44 13.78 -6.24
CA GLY A 145 21.83 13.57 -5.81
C GLY A 145 22.08 12.25 -5.11
N THR A 146 21.09 11.36 -5.13
CA THR A 146 21.24 9.98 -4.64
C THR A 146 21.35 8.98 -5.80
N CYS A 147 21.53 7.70 -5.46
CA CYS A 147 21.51 6.59 -6.42
C CYS A 147 20.10 6.21 -6.92
N MET A 148 19.08 7.00 -6.62
CA MET A 148 17.72 6.75 -7.04
C MET A 148 17.41 7.46 -8.35
N VAL A 149 17.09 6.71 -9.39
CA VAL A 149 16.83 7.23 -10.74
C VAL A 149 15.45 6.79 -11.23
N ARG A 150 14.72 7.71 -11.82
CA ARG A 150 13.43 7.41 -12.43
C ARG A 150 13.62 6.67 -13.74
N CYS A 151 13.05 5.46 -13.84
CA CYS A 151 13.11 4.60 -15.02
C CYS A 151 11.78 4.45 -15.75
N HIS A 152 10.68 4.84 -15.11
CA HIS A 152 9.34 4.77 -15.66
C HIS A 152 8.45 5.84 -15.02
N ARG A 153 7.30 6.16 -15.65
CA ARG A 153 6.33 7.11 -15.04
C ARG A 153 5.90 6.74 -13.62
N SER A 154 5.91 5.42 -13.31
CA SER A 154 5.48 4.89 -12.02
C SER A 154 6.63 4.27 -11.21
N PHE A 155 7.88 4.26 -11.70
CA PHE A 155 8.99 3.60 -11.00
C PHE A 155 10.22 4.49 -10.89
N ILE A 156 10.80 4.50 -9.67
CA ILE A 156 12.12 5.05 -9.36
C ILE A 156 12.93 3.90 -8.78
N VAL A 157 14.13 3.65 -9.28
CA VAL A 157 14.95 2.49 -8.95
C VAL A 157 16.30 2.92 -8.39
N ASN A 158 16.84 2.13 -7.46
CA ASN A 158 18.20 2.28 -6.99
C ASN A 158 19.15 1.64 -8.01
N ILE A 159 19.97 2.46 -8.66
CA ILE A 159 20.88 1.99 -9.70
C ILE A 159 21.98 1.08 -9.15
N ASN A 160 22.35 1.19 -7.87
CA ASN A 160 23.33 0.31 -7.22
C ASN A 160 22.77 -1.11 -6.97
N LYS A 161 21.45 -1.29 -7.09
CA LYS A 161 20.76 -2.57 -6.90
C LYS A 161 20.39 -3.25 -8.22
N ILE A 162 20.74 -2.66 -9.35
CA ILE A 162 20.48 -3.24 -10.66
C ILE A 162 21.47 -4.37 -10.92
N SER A 163 20.95 -5.58 -11.08
CA SER A 163 21.73 -6.76 -11.44
C SER A 163 21.84 -6.92 -12.97
N VAL A 164 20.71 -6.76 -13.66
CA VAL A 164 20.65 -6.97 -15.12
C VAL A 164 19.65 -6.01 -15.74
N MET A 165 19.96 -5.48 -16.92
CA MET A 165 19.03 -4.79 -17.80
C MET A 165 18.82 -5.63 -19.06
N GLU A 166 17.57 -6.01 -19.33
CA GLU A 166 17.16 -6.90 -20.42
C GLU A 166 16.28 -6.15 -21.43
N GLU A 167 16.40 -6.50 -22.70
CA GLU A 167 15.47 -6.08 -23.73
C GLU A 167 14.61 -7.27 -24.17
N GLU A 168 13.29 -7.14 -24.04
CA GLU A 168 12.33 -8.12 -24.51
C GLU A 168 11.26 -7.42 -25.37
N LYS A 169 11.10 -7.85 -26.61
CA LYS A 169 10.09 -7.31 -27.56
C LYS A 169 10.12 -5.78 -27.69
N ARG A 170 11.29 -5.19 -27.78
CA ARG A 170 11.54 -3.74 -27.86
C ARG A 170 11.15 -2.95 -26.58
N MET A 171 10.97 -3.64 -25.48
CA MET A 171 10.78 -3.04 -24.15
C MET A 171 11.96 -3.41 -23.27
N HIS A 172 12.44 -2.43 -22.48
CA HIS A 172 13.54 -2.64 -21.55
C HIS A 172 12.97 -2.93 -20.16
N TYR A 173 13.62 -3.87 -19.48
CA TYR A 173 13.28 -4.27 -18.11
C TYR A 173 14.55 -4.30 -17.26
N ILE A 174 14.38 -3.95 -15.99
CA ILE A 174 15.43 -4.03 -14.97
C ILE A 174 15.12 -5.21 -14.05
N ARG A 175 16.15 -5.97 -13.73
CA ARG A 175 16.14 -6.96 -12.66
C ARG A 175 17.08 -6.49 -11.57
N LEU A 176 16.61 -6.48 -10.32
CA LEU A 176 17.38 -6.10 -9.14
C LEU A 176 18.13 -7.31 -8.58
N ASP A 177 19.04 -7.08 -7.65
CA ASP A 177 19.88 -8.09 -7.02
C ASP A 177 19.12 -9.04 -6.06
N ASP A 178 17.81 -8.85 -5.88
CA ASP A 178 16.93 -9.71 -5.10
C ASP A 178 15.88 -10.38 -6.01
N GLU A 179 15.89 -11.71 -6.07
CA GLU A 179 15.01 -12.51 -6.94
C GLU A 179 13.53 -12.44 -6.57
N THR A 180 13.21 -12.01 -5.34
CA THR A 180 11.81 -11.86 -4.89
C THR A 180 11.13 -10.65 -5.52
N ILE A 181 11.91 -9.74 -6.11
CA ILE A 181 11.41 -8.51 -6.73
C ILE A 181 11.05 -8.78 -8.20
N LYS A 182 9.84 -8.37 -8.57
CA LYS A 182 9.39 -8.42 -9.97
C LYS A 182 10.27 -7.57 -10.89
N ARG A 183 10.34 -7.93 -12.17
CA ARG A 183 10.99 -7.12 -13.20
C ARG A 183 10.35 -5.74 -13.30
N ILE A 184 11.17 -4.70 -13.34
CA ILE A 184 10.72 -3.30 -13.41
C ILE A 184 10.80 -2.81 -14.85
N PRO A 185 9.71 -2.30 -15.45
CA PRO A 185 9.73 -1.80 -16.81
C PRO A 185 10.47 -0.45 -16.91
N VAL A 186 11.21 -0.27 -18.00
CA VAL A 186 11.86 1.01 -18.35
C VAL A 186 11.16 1.60 -19.55
N SER A 187 10.67 2.84 -19.44
CA SER A 187 10.08 3.50 -20.58
C SER A 187 11.14 4.22 -21.43
N LYS A 188 10.89 4.32 -22.73
CA LYS A 188 11.81 4.94 -23.70
C LYS A 188 12.27 6.34 -23.28
N SER A 189 11.38 7.15 -22.71
CA SER A 189 11.68 8.52 -22.29
C SER A 189 12.66 8.63 -21.12
N TYR A 190 12.85 7.55 -20.35
CA TYR A 190 13.76 7.52 -19.20
C TYR A 190 15.00 6.67 -19.44
N TYR A 191 15.05 5.94 -20.56
CA TYR A 191 16.13 5.00 -20.87
C TYR A 191 17.50 5.66 -20.92
N ASP A 192 17.63 6.76 -21.68
CA ASP A 192 18.91 7.47 -21.86
C ASP A 192 19.42 8.04 -20.52
N THR A 193 18.52 8.59 -19.70
CA THR A 193 18.86 9.10 -18.37
C THR A 193 19.36 7.99 -17.45
N LEU A 194 18.72 6.83 -17.50
CA LEU A 194 19.11 5.68 -16.71
C LEU A 194 20.48 5.15 -17.12
N VAL A 195 20.73 4.97 -18.43
CA VAL A 195 22.02 4.51 -18.97
C VAL A 195 23.15 5.49 -18.62
N THR A 196 22.91 6.78 -18.76
CA THR A 196 23.89 7.82 -18.38
C THR A 196 24.23 7.70 -16.88
N SER A 197 23.22 7.50 -16.03
CA SER A 197 23.43 7.37 -14.60
C SER A 197 24.22 6.09 -14.23
N LEU A 198 23.96 4.98 -14.92
CA LEU A 198 24.71 3.73 -14.74
C LEU A 198 26.17 3.87 -15.13
N ASN A 199 26.46 4.54 -16.25
CA ASN A 199 27.83 4.75 -16.72
C ASN A 199 28.63 5.65 -15.75
N THR A 200 27.98 6.59 -15.07
CA THR A 200 28.65 7.48 -14.10
C THR A 200 29.11 6.74 -12.84
N ILE A 201 28.47 5.62 -12.49
CA ILE A 201 28.88 4.81 -11.32
C ILE A 201 30.00 3.83 -11.67
N SER A 202 30.08 3.40 -12.94
CA SER A 202 31.08 2.44 -13.41
C SER A 202 32.45 3.07 -13.69
N SER A 203 32.57 4.40 -13.61
CA SER A 203 33.78 5.17 -13.79
C SER A 203 34.38 5.61 -12.46
#